data_14095d3c1eb7fffd463143413d93a35d
#
_entry.id   14095d3c1eb7fffd463143413d93a35d
#
_cell.length_a   1.000
_cell.length_b   1.000
_cell.length_c   1.000
_cell.angle_alpha   90.00
_cell.angle_beta   90.00
_cell.angle_gamma   90.00
#
_symmetry.space_group_name_H-M   'P 1'
#
loop_
_entity.id
_entity.type
_entity.pdbx_description
1 polymer ?
#
loop_
_entity_poly.entity_id
_entity_poly.type
_entity_poly.pdbx_seq_one_letter_code
_entity_poly.pdbx_strand_id
1 'polypeptide(L)'
;MIDPTGQAGRAFGVGAGWRPDDEEMSPYLKLFGMLWGLGAWATLPAVIGGYIGNPFTAQPWIEDAMAVGIKKKRWPDNGLVLDENGNVVTNKFEELPLVGEWKRRPLELATLRLQNMIDISIKNWKELAPNDEALKAGVLTQLGGCVVFDTKTSASVFEWKDPGICAVANFEDILEKIPVA
;
A
#
# COMPACT_ATOMS: atom_id res chain seq x y z
N MET A 1 -13.77 11.09 10.85
CA MET A 1 -13.68 12.41 10.18
C MET A 1 -12.85 12.22 8.95
N ILE A 2 -13.26 12.76 7.81
CA ILE A 2 -12.50 12.71 6.54
C ILE A 2 -11.89 14.09 6.32
N ASP A 3 -10.62 14.16 5.97
CA ASP A 3 -9.94 15.40 5.60
C ASP A 3 -9.74 15.44 4.07
N PRO A 4 -10.71 15.95 3.32
CA PRO A 4 -10.65 15.96 1.85
C PRO A 4 -9.62 16.95 1.30
N THR A 5 -9.10 17.83 2.14
CA THR A 5 -8.13 18.88 1.74
C THR A 5 -6.69 18.53 2.10
N GLY A 6 -6.47 17.47 2.88
CA GLY A 6 -5.15 17.09 3.40
C GLY A 6 -4.56 18.11 4.39
N GLN A 7 -5.36 19.06 4.91
CA GLN A 7 -4.88 20.08 5.83
C GLN A 7 -4.42 19.50 7.16
N ALA A 8 -5.17 18.52 7.68
CA ALA A 8 -4.78 17.85 8.92
C ALA A 8 -3.43 17.14 8.76
N GLY A 9 -3.23 16.42 7.65
CA GLY A 9 -1.96 15.77 7.35
C GLY A 9 -0.81 16.78 7.30
N ARG A 10 -1.00 17.90 6.62
CA ARG A 10 0.01 18.98 6.58
C ARG A 10 0.29 19.59 7.96
N ALA A 11 -0.75 19.78 8.78
CA ALA A 11 -0.60 20.27 10.14
C ALA A 11 0.22 19.33 11.03
N PHE A 12 0.11 18.01 10.80
CA PHE A 12 0.97 16.99 11.43
C PHE A 12 2.37 16.88 10.80
N GLY A 13 2.67 17.69 9.77
CA GLY A 13 3.95 17.67 9.08
C GLY A 13 4.17 16.47 8.18
N VAL A 14 3.09 15.85 7.70
CA VAL A 14 3.15 14.84 6.64
C VAL A 14 3.49 15.53 5.33
N GLY A 15 4.38 14.93 4.54
CA GLY A 15 4.84 15.50 3.28
C GLY A 15 3.72 15.68 2.26
N ALA A 16 3.71 16.83 1.59
CA ALA A 16 2.78 17.11 0.49
C ALA A 16 3.27 16.58 -0.87
N GLY A 17 4.39 15.87 -0.87
CA GLY A 17 4.96 15.28 -2.07
C GLY A 17 5.90 16.21 -2.85
N TRP A 18 6.05 15.92 -4.14
CA TRP A 18 6.96 16.65 -5.03
C TRP A 18 6.28 17.86 -5.65
N ARG A 19 6.91 19.04 -5.50
CA ARG A 19 6.44 20.34 -6.05
C ARG A 19 4.95 20.60 -5.74
N PRO A 20 4.53 20.56 -4.47
CA PRO A 20 3.11 20.65 -4.11
C PRO A 20 2.48 21.97 -4.57
N ASP A 21 3.24 23.06 -4.52
CA ASP A 21 2.78 24.44 -4.82
C ASP A 21 2.88 24.82 -6.30
N ASP A 22 3.32 23.91 -7.16
CA ASP A 22 3.41 24.13 -8.60
C ASP A 22 2.04 23.88 -9.26
N GLU A 23 1.28 24.92 -9.50
CA GLU A 23 -0.04 24.84 -10.11
C GLU A 23 -0.02 24.57 -11.62
N GLU A 24 1.10 24.83 -12.28
CA GLU A 24 1.23 24.59 -13.74
C GLU A 24 1.48 23.13 -14.05
N MET A 25 2.09 22.39 -13.12
CA MET A 25 2.39 20.98 -13.31
C MET A 25 1.17 20.11 -13.02
N SER A 26 0.85 19.24 -13.99
CA SER A 26 -0.23 18.24 -13.82
C SER A 26 -0.05 17.40 -12.54
N PRO A 27 -1.10 17.21 -11.73
CA PRO A 27 -1.06 16.33 -10.55
C PRO A 27 -0.59 14.91 -10.86
N TYR A 28 -0.94 14.38 -12.03
CA TYR A 28 -0.51 13.06 -12.47
C TYR A 28 0.98 13.02 -12.81
N LEU A 29 1.53 14.10 -13.36
CA LEU A 29 2.98 14.19 -13.62
C LEU A 29 3.76 14.27 -12.30
N LYS A 30 3.23 14.98 -11.30
CA LYS A 30 3.80 15.00 -9.95
C LYS A 30 3.80 13.60 -9.34
N LEU A 31 2.67 12.89 -9.39
CA LEU A 31 2.57 11.50 -8.93
C LEU A 31 3.58 10.61 -9.65
N PHE A 32 3.69 10.72 -10.97
CA PHE A 32 4.66 9.96 -11.74
C PHE A 32 6.11 10.24 -11.31
N GLY A 33 6.46 11.51 -11.09
CA GLY A 33 7.77 11.87 -10.55
C GLY A 33 8.03 11.26 -9.17
N MET A 34 7.01 11.22 -8.30
CA MET A 34 7.11 10.60 -6.98
C MET A 34 7.29 9.09 -7.05
N LEU A 35 6.73 8.41 -8.03
CA LEU A 35 6.99 6.97 -8.24
C LEU A 35 8.47 6.69 -8.52
N TRP A 36 9.20 7.67 -9.06
CA TRP A 36 10.66 7.61 -9.24
C TRP A 36 11.46 8.19 -8.06
N GLY A 37 10.79 8.53 -6.96
CA GLY A 37 11.43 8.99 -5.73
C GLY A 37 11.60 10.50 -5.62
N LEU A 38 11.10 11.31 -6.57
CA LEU A 38 11.17 12.76 -6.47
C LEU A 38 10.26 13.27 -5.34
N GLY A 39 10.84 13.93 -4.35
CA GLY A 39 10.11 14.42 -3.16
C GLY A 39 9.59 13.33 -2.21
N ALA A 40 9.85 12.05 -2.51
CA ALA A 40 9.41 10.91 -1.71
C ALA A 40 10.33 9.71 -1.97
N TRP A 41 11.58 9.82 -1.57
CA TRP A 41 12.69 8.92 -1.92
C TRP A 41 12.43 7.44 -1.63
N ALA A 42 11.64 7.13 -0.62
CA ALA A 42 11.31 5.76 -0.23
C ALA A 42 10.18 5.15 -1.05
N THR A 43 9.58 5.87 -2.02
CA THR A 43 8.45 5.35 -2.81
C THR A 43 8.85 4.09 -3.59
N LEU A 44 9.93 4.15 -4.35
CA LEU A 44 10.35 3.01 -5.14
C LEU A 44 10.74 1.78 -4.29
N PRO A 45 11.56 1.91 -3.24
CA PRO A 45 11.79 0.83 -2.30
C PRO A 45 10.53 0.29 -1.64
N ALA A 46 9.59 1.16 -1.24
CA ALA A 46 8.34 0.76 -0.62
C ALA A 46 7.43 -0.02 -1.60
N VAL A 47 7.34 0.43 -2.85
CA VAL A 47 6.58 -0.26 -3.90
C VAL A 47 7.19 -1.63 -4.18
N ILE A 48 8.49 -1.71 -4.38
CA ILE A 48 9.20 -2.98 -4.62
C ILE A 48 9.01 -3.91 -3.41
N GLY A 49 9.27 -3.43 -2.20
CA GLY A 49 9.09 -4.20 -0.98
C GLY A 49 7.64 -4.65 -0.75
N GLY A 50 6.67 -3.83 -1.15
CA GLY A 50 5.25 -4.16 -1.10
C GLY A 50 4.86 -5.29 -2.05
N TYR A 51 5.51 -5.43 -3.20
CA TYR A 51 5.26 -6.50 -4.17
C TYR A 51 6.09 -7.75 -3.90
N ILE A 52 7.36 -7.59 -3.58
CA ILE A 52 8.28 -8.71 -3.34
C ILE A 52 8.20 -9.23 -1.91
N GLY A 53 7.79 -8.37 -0.98
CA GLY A 53 7.89 -8.61 0.46
C GLY A 53 9.32 -8.43 0.98
N ASN A 54 9.48 -8.44 2.30
CA ASN A 54 10.81 -8.43 2.89
C ASN A 54 11.42 -9.85 2.85
N PRO A 55 12.49 -10.11 2.07
CA PRO A 55 13.07 -11.44 1.96
C PRO A 55 13.72 -11.95 3.26
N PHE A 56 13.94 -11.07 4.22
CA PHE A 56 14.65 -11.38 5.47
C PHE A 56 13.73 -11.59 6.65
N THR A 57 12.47 -11.19 6.54
CA THR A 57 11.50 -11.24 7.65
C THR A 57 10.27 -12.06 7.25
N ALA A 58 9.78 -12.91 8.14
CA ALA A 58 8.51 -13.59 7.94
C ALA A 58 7.38 -12.55 7.90
N GLN A 59 6.45 -12.75 6.98
CA GLN A 59 5.27 -11.87 6.82
C GLN A 59 4.01 -12.73 6.77
N PRO A 60 3.52 -13.22 7.93
CA PRO A 60 2.36 -14.11 8.01
C PRO A 60 1.12 -13.55 7.32
N TRP A 61 0.93 -12.22 7.34
CA TRP A 61 -0.19 -11.55 6.70
C TRP A 61 -0.26 -11.78 5.18
N ILE A 62 0.87 -12.09 4.52
CA ILE A 62 0.90 -12.42 3.09
C ILE A 62 0.18 -13.73 2.84
N GLU A 63 0.47 -14.76 3.63
CA GLU A 63 -0.17 -16.06 3.51
C GLU A 63 -1.68 -15.96 3.80
N ASP A 64 -2.05 -15.20 4.83
CA ASP A 64 -3.45 -14.93 5.15
C ASP A 64 -4.16 -14.19 4.00
N ALA A 65 -3.53 -13.17 3.42
CA ALA A 65 -4.08 -12.44 2.28
C ALA A 65 -4.26 -13.34 1.05
N MET A 66 -3.32 -14.24 0.81
CA MET A 66 -3.39 -15.21 -0.27
C MET A 66 -4.53 -16.21 -0.03
N ALA A 67 -4.63 -16.76 1.18
CA ALA A 67 -5.70 -17.68 1.56
C ALA A 67 -7.09 -17.06 1.38
N VAL A 68 -7.25 -15.78 1.80
CA VAL A 68 -8.49 -15.02 1.57
C VAL A 68 -8.77 -14.82 0.09
N GLY A 69 -7.75 -14.50 -0.71
CA GLY A 69 -7.87 -14.33 -2.16
C GLY A 69 -8.33 -15.62 -2.85
N ILE A 70 -7.73 -16.74 -2.49
CA ILE A 70 -8.09 -18.07 -2.97
C ILE A 70 -9.55 -18.37 -2.61
N LYS A 71 -9.92 -18.27 -1.33
CA LYS A 71 -11.28 -18.55 -0.85
C LYS A 71 -12.35 -17.70 -1.54
N LYS A 72 -12.01 -16.47 -1.92
CA LYS A 72 -12.91 -15.55 -2.63
C LYS A 72 -12.87 -15.73 -4.15
N LYS A 73 -12.17 -16.74 -4.67
CA LYS A 73 -11.99 -17.00 -6.11
C LYS A 73 -11.50 -15.75 -6.87
N ARG A 74 -10.56 -15.03 -6.27
CA ARG A 74 -10.00 -13.79 -6.86
C ARG A 74 -8.72 -14.02 -7.66
N TRP A 75 -8.29 -15.26 -7.81
CA TRP A 75 -7.14 -15.60 -8.61
C TRP A 75 -7.53 -15.82 -10.07
N PRO A 76 -6.77 -15.30 -11.03
CA PRO A 76 -6.99 -15.61 -12.43
C PRO A 76 -6.66 -17.08 -12.70
N ASP A 77 -7.50 -17.74 -13.46
CA ASP A 77 -7.36 -19.18 -13.82
C ASP A 77 -6.04 -19.51 -14.54
N ASN A 78 -5.40 -18.50 -15.10
CA ASN A 78 -4.11 -18.65 -15.76
C ASN A 78 -2.89 -18.65 -14.81
N GLY A 79 -3.08 -18.28 -13.55
CA GLY A 79 -2.01 -18.26 -12.53
C GLY A 79 -2.09 -19.45 -11.57
N LEU A 80 -3.26 -19.67 -11.00
CA LEU A 80 -3.53 -20.77 -10.05
C LEU A 80 -4.75 -21.56 -10.48
N VAL A 81 -4.66 -22.89 -10.41
CA VAL A 81 -5.81 -23.79 -10.52
C VAL A 81 -6.16 -24.30 -9.13
N LEU A 82 -7.41 -24.13 -8.75
CA LEU A 82 -7.92 -24.51 -7.43
C LEU A 82 -8.88 -25.71 -7.58
N ASP A 83 -8.90 -26.59 -6.57
CA ASP A 83 -9.92 -27.62 -6.45
C ASP A 83 -11.26 -27.04 -5.93
N GLU A 84 -12.26 -27.90 -5.79
CA GLU A 84 -13.61 -27.56 -5.30
C GLU A 84 -13.58 -27.00 -3.87
N ASN A 85 -12.56 -27.33 -3.09
CA ASN A 85 -12.37 -26.90 -1.70
C ASN A 85 -11.55 -25.61 -1.60
N GLY A 86 -10.98 -25.12 -2.73
CA GLY A 86 -10.13 -23.93 -2.77
C GLY A 86 -8.65 -24.20 -2.49
N ASN A 87 -8.21 -25.48 -2.51
CA ASN A 87 -6.80 -25.81 -2.41
C ASN A 87 -6.12 -25.62 -3.77
N VAL A 88 -4.85 -25.21 -3.75
CA VAL A 88 -4.05 -25.04 -4.96
C VAL A 88 -3.68 -26.42 -5.52
N VAL A 89 -4.20 -26.74 -6.71
CA VAL A 89 -3.86 -27.96 -7.46
C VAL A 89 -2.65 -27.73 -8.35
N THR A 90 -2.60 -26.57 -9.00
CA THR A 90 -1.52 -26.19 -9.88
C THR A 90 -1.16 -24.72 -9.65
N ASN A 91 0.12 -24.45 -9.48
CA ASN A 91 0.67 -23.11 -9.37
C ASN A 91 1.63 -22.87 -10.54
N LYS A 92 1.20 -22.14 -11.55
CA LYS A 92 2.01 -21.86 -12.74
C LYS A 92 3.20 -20.93 -12.47
N PHE A 93 3.19 -20.23 -11.35
CA PHE A 93 4.34 -19.41 -10.95
C PHE A 93 5.53 -20.26 -10.52
N GLU A 94 5.28 -21.47 -9.99
CA GLU A 94 6.33 -22.42 -9.61
C GLU A 94 7.05 -23.01 -10.83
N GLU A 95 6.44 -22.95 -12.00
CA GLU A 95 7.04 -23.42 -13.26
C GLU A 95 8.01 -22.38 -13.86
N LEU A 96 8.02 -21.15 -13.33
CA LEU A 96 8.87 -20.10 -13.86
C LEU A 96 10.33 -20.28 -13.42
N PRO A 97 11.31 -20.17 -14.34
CA PRO A 97 12.72 -20.23 -13.99
C PRO A 97 13.08 -19.19 -12.93
N LEU A 98 13.89 -19.57 -11.95
CA LEU A 98 14.33 -18.75 -10.81
C LEU A 98 13.21 -18.43 -9.80
N VAL A 99 12.01 -18.12 -10.25
CA VAL A 99 10.89 -17.72 -9.40
C VAL A 99 10.31 -18.90 -8.62
N GLY A 100 10.23 -20.06 -9.24
CA GLY A 100 9.72 -21.29 -8.60
C GLY A 100 10.56 -21.77 -7.43
N GLU A 101 11.82 -21.36 -7.35
CA GLU A 101 12.73 -21.69 -6.24
C GLU A 101 12.58 -20.74 -5.04
N TRP A 102 11.86 -19.64 -5.19
CA TRP A 102 11.71 -18.67 -4.13
C TRP A 102 10.75 -19.19 -3.06
N LYS A 103 11.22 -19.21 -1.81
CA LYS A 103 10.40 -19.58 -0.64
C LYS A 103 9.24 -18.62 -0.39
N ARG A 104 9.23 -17.47 -1.03
CA ARG A 104 8.20 -16.46 -0.99
C ARG A 104 7.50 -16.41 -2.33
N ARG A 105 6.29 -15.94 -2.34
CA ARG A 105 5.39 -15.89 -3.50
C ARG A 105 5.13 -14.44 -3.96
N PRO A 106 6.19 -13.71 -4.40
CA PRO A 106 6.04 -12.30 -4.75
C PRO A 106 5.13 -12.08 -5.95
N LEU A 107 5.18 -12.98 -6.94
CA LEU A 107 4.36 -12.85 -8.15
C LEU A 107 2.89 -13.15 -7.84
N GLU A 108 2.60 -14.15 -7.03
CA GLU A 108 1.27 -14.45 -6.57
C GLU A 108 0.70 -13.27 -5.79
N LEU A 109 1.46 -12.70 -4.86
CA LEU A 109 1.04 -11.53 -4.09
C LEU A 109 0.81 -10.32 -4.98
N ALA A 110 1.71 -10.04 -5.92
CA ALA A 110 1.56 -8.97 -6.89
C ALA A 110 0.30 -9.15 -7.74
N THR A 111 0.06 -10.37 -8.23
CA THR A 111 -1.12 -10.70 -9.03
C THR A 111 -2.39 -10.47 -8.22
N LEU A 112 -2.45 -10.96 -6.98
CA LEU A 112 -3.62 -10.77 -6.11
C LEU A 112 -3.88 -9.29 -5.83
N ARG A 113 -2.85 -8.50 -5.56
CA ARG A 113 -2.98 -7.07 -5.31
C ARG A 113 -3.47 -6.32 -6.55
N LEU A 114 -2.86 -6.57 -7.70
CA LEU A 114 -3.26 -5.95 -8.96
C LEU A 114 -4.71 -6.29 -9.31
N GLN A 115 -5.10 -7.55 -9.18
CA GLN A 115 -6.46 -7.97 -9.44
C GLN A 115 -7.46 -7.31 -8.49
N ASN A 116 -7.16 -7.26 -7.19
CA ASN A 116 -8.01 -6.57 -6.23
C ASN A 116 -8.11 -5.07 -6.52
N MET A 117 -7.00 -4.42 -6.85
CA MET A 117 -6.97 -3.01 -7.21
C MET A 117 -7.82 -2.72 -8.45
N ILE A 118 -7.68 -3.53 -9.50
CA ILE A 118 -8.44 -3.38 -10.73
C ILE A 118 -9.94 -3.61 -10.46
N ASP A 119 -10.30 -4.66 -9.75
CA ASP A 119 -11.70 -4.98 -9.41
C ASP A 119 -12.37 -3.86 -8.60
N ILE A 120 -11.70 -3.36 -7.58
CA ILE A 120 -12.20 -2.25 -6.77
C ILE A 120 -12.31 -0.97 -7.61
N SER A 121 -11.30 -0.67 -8.43
CA SER A 121 -11.28 0.54 -9.24
C SER A 121 -12.40 0.53 -10.29
N ILE A 122 -12.62 -0.59 -10.97
CA ILE A 122 -13.70 -0.70 -11.96
C ILE A 122 -15.08 -0.56 -11.31
N LYS A 123 -15.31 -1.25 -10.19
CA LYS A 123 -16.61 -1.25 -9.53
C LYS A 123 -16.98 0.10 -8.90
N ASN A 124 -15.98 0.82 -8.41
CA ASN A 124 -16.19 2.03 -7.61
C ASN A 124 -15.56 3.27 -8.25
N TRP A 125 -15.32 3.27 -9.57
CA TRP A 125 -14.61 4.35 -10.24
C TRP A 125 -15.20 5.73 -9.95
N LYS A 126 -16.53 5.84 -9.95
CA LYS A 126 -17.22 7.12 -9.71
C LYS A 126 -16.97 7.69 -8.32
N GLU A 127 -16.73 6.81 -7.34
CA GLU A 127 -16.47 7.19 -5.94
C GLU A 127 -14.98 7.40 -5.67
N LEU A 128 -14.13 6.62 -6.35
CA LEU A 128 -12.69 6.64 -6.13
C LEU A 128 -11.94 7.64 -6.99
N ALA A 129 -12.50 8.00 -8.17
CA ALA A 129 -11.86 8.99 -9.02
C ALA A 129 -11.87 10.37 -8.34
N PRO A 130 -10.70 10.97 -8.12
CA PRO A 130 -10.62 12.30 -7.52
C PRO A 130 -11.25 13.34 -8.46
N ASN A 131 -12.03 14.25 -7.90
CA ASN A 131 -12.54 15.39 -8.63
C ASN A 131 -11.45 16.47 -8.80
N ASP A 132 -11.72 17.49 -9.60
CA ASP A 132 -10.76 18.56 -9.91
C ASP A 132 -10.31 19.33 -8.66
N GLU A 133 -11.21 19.50 -7.68
CA GLU A 133 -10.91 20.18 -6.42
C GLU A 133 -9.92 19.37 -5.57
N ALA A 134 -10.16 18.06 -5.44
CA ALA A 134 -9.24 17.15 -4.75
C ALA A 134 -7.89 17.05 -5.47
N LEU A 135 -7.88 17.05 -6.81
CA LEU A 135 -6.64 17.05 -7.58
C LEU A 135 -5.82 18.32 -7.35
N LYS A 136 -6.47 19.50 -7.32
CA LYS A 136 -5.84 20.78 -6.99
C LYS A 136 -5.35 20.82 -5.54
N ALA A 137 -6.08 20.20 -4.61
CA ALA A 137 -5.66 20.06 -3.22
C ALA A 137 -4.48 19.11 -3.02
N GLY A 138 -4.01 18.44 -4.06
CA GLY A 138 -2.82 17.58 -4.04
C GLY A 138 -3.07 16.17 -3.49
N VAL A 139 -4.30 15.65 -3.58
CA VAL A 139 -4.67 14.34 -3.04
C VAL A 139 -3.80 13.19 -3.59
N LEU A 140 -3.35 13.28 -4.86
CA LEU A 140 -2.52 12.25 -5.48
C LEU A 140 -1.09 12.19 -4.95
N THR A 141 -0.60 13.29 -4.39
CA THR A 141 0.80 13.42 -3.96
C THR A 141 0.95 13.50 -2.46
N GLN A 142 -0.16 13.60 -1.73
CA GLN A 142 -0.17 13.65 -0.27
C GLN A 142 0.37 12.33 0.30
N LEU A 143 1.41 12.41 1.11
CA LEU A 143 1.91 11.28 1.87
C LEU A 143 1.03 11.03 3.10
N GLY A 144 1.08 9.83 3.61
CA GLY A 144 0.37 9.43 4.81
C GLY A 144 1.21 9.56 6.08
N GLY A 145 0.64 9.08 7.16
CA GLY A 145 1.31 8.99 8.46
C GLY A 145 0.40 8.35 9.50
N CYS A 146 0.98 8.05 10.64
CA CYS A 146 0.28 7.49 11.79
C CYS A 146 0.76 8.17 13.07
N VAL A 147 -0.17 8.53 13.93
CA VAL A 147 0.13 9.05 15.26
C VAL A 147 -0.70 8.29 16.29
N VAL A 148 -0.08 7.84 17.35
CA VAL A 148 -0.73 7.18 18.48
C VAL A 148 -0.65 8.09 19.70
N PHE A 149 -1.80 8.36 20.32
CA PHE A 149 -1.90 9.19 21.50
C PHE A 149 -2.29 8.36 22.71
N ASP A 150 -1.68 8.65 23.84
CA ASP A 150 -2.19 8.23 25.15
C ASP A 150 -3.47 9.04 25.46
N THR A 151 -4.59 8.36 25.61
CA THR A 151 -5.89 8.99 25.86
C THR A 151 -5.99 9.66 27.23
N LYS A 152 -5.15 9.31 28.20
CA LYS A 152 -5.15 9.89 29.54
C LYS A 152 -4.33 11.18 29.60
N THR A 153 -3.20 11.20 28.91
CA THR A 153 -2.25 12.33 28.96
C THR A 153 -2.34 13.22 27.73
N SER A 154 -3.00 12.76 26.65
CA SER A 154 -3.02 13.37 25.31
C SER A 154 -1.62 13.53 24.69
N ALA A 155 -0.62 12.84 25.24
CA ALA A 155 0.72 12.85 24.68
C ALA A 155 0.83 11.90 23.48
N SER A 156 1.59 12.30 22.46
CA SER A 156 1.97 11.39 21.37
C SER A 156 2.96 10.37 21.90
N VAL A 157 2.64 9.08 21.76
CA VAL A 157 3.53 7.96 22.16
C VAL A 157 4.22 7.32 20.96
N PHE A 158 3.69 7.55 19.76
CA PHE A 158 4.29 7.10 18.51
C PHE A 158 3.92 8.05 17.39
N GLU A 159 4.87 8.34 16.52
CA GLU A 159 4.68 9.16 15.33
C GLU A 159 5.44 8.54 14.16
N TRP A 160 4.75 8.40 13.04
CA TRP A 160 5.31 7.93 11.78
C TRP A 160 4.85 8.86 10.65
N LYS A 161 5.76 9.23 9.79
CA LYS A 161 5.48 9.99 8.56
C LYS A 161 5.99 9.16 7.38
N ASP A 162 5.12 8.91 6.42
CA ASP A 162 5.48 8.10 5.26
C ASP A 162 6.62 8.77 4.48
N PRO A 163 7.75 8.10 4.30
CA PRO A 163 8.86 8.61 3.52
C PRO A 163 8.65 8.45 2.01
N GLY A 164 7.55 7.83 1.61
CA GLY A 164 7.19 7.59 0.21
C GLY A 164 5.78 7.06 0.06
N ILE A 165 5.25 7.10 -1.17
CA ILE A 165 3.98 6.49 -1.51
C ILE A 165 4.08 4.98 -1.27
N CYS A 166 3.01 4.38 -0.75
CA CYS A 166 2.95 2.96 -0.36
C CYS A 166 3.88 2.55 0.80
N ALA A 167 4.55 3.48 1.45
CA ALA A 167 5.22 3.19 2.71
C ALA A 167 4.19 2.83 3.78
N VAL A 168 4.54 1.91 4.67
CA VAL A 168 3.69 1.44 5.76
C VAL A 168 4.49 1.44 7.05
N ALA A 169 3.92 2.00 8.11
CA ALA A 169 4.52 1.93 9.43
C ALA A 169 4.65 0.45 9.88
N ASN A 170 5.72 0.14 10.61
CA ASN A 170 5.84 -1.17 11.20
C ASN A 170 4.88 -1.29 12.40
N PHE A 171 3.92 -2.18 12.31
CA PHE A 171 2.92 -2.36 13.37
C PHE A 171 3.51 -2.97 14.64
N GLU A 172 4.53 -3.78 14.54
CA GLU A 172 5.25 -4.32 15.69
C GLU A 172 5.87 -3.19 16.53
N ASP A 173 6.51 -2.20 15.89
CA ASP A 173 7.07 -1.03 16.58
C ASP A 173 5.96 -0.19 17.24
N ILE A 174 4.77 -0.13 16.66
CA ILE A 174 3.61 0.54 17.24
C ILE A 174 3.15 -0.21 18.49
N LEU A 175 3.01 -1.54 18.40
CA LEU A 175 2.56 -2.37 19.52
C LEU A 175 3.53 -2.34 20.71
N GLU A 176 4.84 -2.30 20.46
CA GLU A 176 5.86 -2.15 21.51
C GLU A 176 5.76 -0.82 22.28
N LYS A 177 5.23 0.23 21.64
CA LYS A 177 5.07 1.56 22.26
C LYS A 177 3.77 1.74 23.01
N ILE A 178 2.78 0.88 22.76
CA ILE A 178 1.50 0.93 23.46
C ILE A 178 1.67 0.22 24.82
N PRO A 179 1.50 0.92 25.94
CA PRO A 179 1.57 0.26 27.25
C PRO A 179 0.45 -0.78 27.34
N VAL A 180 0.83 -2.02 27.59
CA VAL A 180 -0.13 -3.08 27.92
C VAL A 180 -0.75 -2.73 29.26
N ALA A 181 -2.08 -2.54 29.28
CA ALA A 181 -2.82 -2.19 30.49
C ALA A 181 -2.94 -3.38 31.42
#